data_9dce73156b1af50fb1a440ce12a62ca3
#
_entry.id   9dce73156b1af50fb1a440ce12a62ca3
#
_cell.length_a   1.000
_cell.length_b   1.000
_cell.length_c   1.000
_cell.angle_alpha   90.00
_cell.angle_beta   90.00
_cell.angle_gamma   90.00
#
_symmetry.space_group_name_H-M   'P 1'
#
loop_
_entity.id
_entity.type
_entity.pdbx_description
1 polymer ?
#
loop_
_entity_poly.entity_id
_entity_poly.type
_entity_poly.pdbx_seq_one_letter_code
_entity_poly.pdbx_strand_id
1 'polypeptide(L)'
;MEDRTAIPALPQQGKAPLHDRPGGNGRLPAFDAGKRQAIADRAKEKNLNTTVLEKIQSELERSGCDAFLLSGGDNMRYAAQVHLPFTDEHPGLAFVLFAKGRLPLVLSPSLWARSWERGIISDVRAYPGSLDATHAAAELAAFLRPLGLASIGLDMNRASVALRDALGEWALTDISAAISAIRQIKSAEEAAFLEDLAYRADHAILGAAHHSLACDARAEKGQAELIRMHALERGFEAVGYNGIS
;
A
#
# COMPACT_ATOMS: atom_id res chain seq x y z
N MET A 1 31.12 -17.48 -40.12
CA MET A 1 30.40 -18.01 -38.93
C MET A 1 30.76 -17.11 -37.80
N GLU A 2 30.04 -15.95 -37.73
CA GLU A 2 30.33 -14.86 -36.78
C GLU A 2 29.51 -15.08 -35.51
N ASP A 3 30.25 -15.08 -34.40
CA ASP A 3 29.71 -15.21 -33.04
C ASP A 3 29.00 -13.91 -32.65
N ARG A 4 27.65 -13.93 -32.57
CA ARG A 4 26.80 -12.83 -32.16
C ARG A 4 26.14 -13.11 -30.82
N THR A 5 26.90 -13.06 -29.72
CA THR A 5 26.33 -13.07 -28.36
C THR A 5 27.19 -12.28 -27.37
N ALA A 6 27.33 -10.98 -27.60
CA ALA A 6 27.77 -10.08 -26.56
C ALA A 6 26.66 -9.03 -26.35
N ILE A 7 25.84 -9.23 -25.31
CA ILE A 7 24.93 -8.20 -24.81
C ILE A 7 25.79 -7.15 -24.10
N PRO A 8 25.79 -5.88 -24.51
CA PRO A 8 26.56 -4.85 -23.82
C PRO A 8 26.04 -4.67 -22.38
N ALA A 9 26.94 -4.71 -21.41
CA ALA A 9 26.67 -4.46 -20.02
C ALA A 9 26.10 -3.03 -19.86
N LEU A 10 24.92 -2.93 -19.25
CA LEU A 10 24.33 -1.65 -18.84
C LEU A 10 25.28 -0.94 -17.87
N PRO A 11 25.48 0.39 -17.99
CA PRO A 11 26.31 1.14 -17.06
C PRO A 11 25.75 1.00 -15.64
N GLN A 12 26.57 0.56 -14.71
CA GLN A 12 26.26 0.52 -13.30
C GLN A 12 26.08 1.97 -12.84
N GLN A 13 24.82 2.42 -12.70
CA GLN A 13 24.53 3.67 -11.99
C GLN A 13 24.98 3.50 -10.55
N GLY A 14 25.93 4.34 -10.13
CA GLY A 14 26.51 4.32 -8.80
C GLY A 14 25.44 4.33 -7.72
N LYS A 15 25.51 3.35 -6.85
CA LYS A 15 24.65 3.20 -5.68
C LYS A 15 24.94 4.34 -4.71
N ALA A 16 24.13 5.41 -4.75
CA ALA A 16 24.12 6.37 -3.66
C ALA A 16 23.35 5.71 -2.49
N PRO A 17 23.94 5.60 -1.28
CA PRO A 17 23.25 5.12 -0.10
C PRO A 17 22.07 6.04 0.24
N LEU A 18 21.06 5.49 0.94
CA LEU A 18 19.82 6.18 1.37
C LEU A 18 20.09 7.54 2.07
N HIS A 19 21.29 7.72 2.61
CA HIS A 19 21.71 8.90 3.39
C HIS A 19 22.13 10.11 2.56
N ASP A 20 22.39 9.99 1.26
CA ASP A 20 23.00 11.07 0.44
C ASP A 20 21.99 11.86 -0.42
N ARG A 21 20.69 11.76 -0.18
CA ARG A 21 19.73 12.67 -0.82
C ARG A 21 19.54 13.95 0.00
N PRO A 22 19.50 15.13 -0.61
CA PRO A 22 19.28 16.40 0.09
C PRO A 22 17.93 16.35 0.81
N GLY A 23 17.95 16.37 2.15
CA GLY A 23 16.81 16.22 3.05
C GLY A 23 16.95 15.10 4.08
N GLY A 24 18.01 14.28 4.03
CA GLY A 24 18.11 13.01 4.73
C GLY A 24 18.82 13.02 6.10
N ASN A 25 18.50 13.92 7.01
CA ASN A 25 18.96 13.79 8.41
C ASN A 25 18.04 12.85 9.25
N GLY A 26 17.55 11.73 8.74
CA GLY A 26 16.77 10.76 9.51
C GLY A 26 15.51 11.29 10.23
N ARG A 27 15.31 12.61 10.24
CA ARG A 27 14.16 13.25 10.90
C ARG A 27 12.97 13.25 9.95
N LEU A 28 11.90 12.61 10.37
CA LEU A 28 10.60 12.75 9.71
C LEU A 28 10.10 14.19 9.91
N PRO A 29 9.50 14.82 8.89
CA PRO A 29 8.95 16.15 9.02
C PRO A 29 7.81 16.19 10.05
N ALA A 30 7.76 17.24 10.90
CA ALA A 30 6.67 17.43 11.85
C ALA A 30 5.32 17.62 11.13
N PHE A 31 4.26 17.17 11.76
CA PHE A 31 2.89 17.29 11.22
C PHE A 31 2.31 18.66 11.59
N ASP A 32 2.58 19.66 10.79
CA ASP A 32 2.10 21.01 10.95
C ASP A 32 0.88 21.33 10.06
N ALA A 33 0.26 22.50 10.27
CA ALA A 33 -0.94 22.92 9.54
C ALA A 33 -0.71 23.04 8.02
N GLY A 34 0.48 23.51 7.58
CA GLY A 34 0.80 23.62 6.15
C GLY A 34 0.87 22.27 5.46
N LYS A 35 1.35 21.25 6.16
CA LYS A 35 1.40 19.89 5.62
C LYS A 35 0.05 19.19 5.61
N ARG A 36 -0.81 19.48 6.59
CA ARG A 36 -2.22 19.04 6.54
C ARG A 36 -2.91 19.63 5.32
N GLN A 37 -2.70 20.90 5.02
CA GLN A 37 -3.25 21.54 3.85
C GLN A 37 -2.72 20.90 2.55
N ALA A 38 -1.44 20.62 2.45
CA ALA A 38 -0.86 19.96 1.27
C ALA A 38 -1.42 18.55 1.04
N ILE A 39 -1.72 17.78 2.10
CA ILE A 39 -2.41 16.49 1.99
C ILE A 39 -3.85 16.72 1.48
N ALA A 40 -4.57 17.69 2.04
CA ALA A 40 -5.95 17.99 1.63
C ALA A 40 -6.02 18.42 0.15
N ASP A 41 -5.09 19.26 -0.30
CA ASP A 41 -5.00 19.70 -1.69
C ASP A 41 -4.71 18.51 -2.64
N ARG A 42 -3.77 17.66 -2.26
CA ARG A 42 -3.45 16.43 -3.01
C ARG A 42 -4.63 15.45 -3.03
N ALA A 43 -5.32 15.29 -1.92
CA ALA A 43 -6.50 14.45 -1.83
C ALA A 43 -7.61 14.95 -2.77
N LYS A 44 -7.86 16.26 -2.78
CA LYS A 44 -8.84 16.88 -3.66
C LYS A 44 -8.47 16.73 -5.13
N GLU A 45 -7.22 16.98 -5.50
CA GLU A 45 -6.71 16.82 -6.87
C GLU A 45 -6.88 15.40 -7.38
N LYS A 46 -6.66 14.40 -6.52
CA LYS A 46 -6.70 12.98 -6.87
C LYS A 46 -8.00 12.27 -6.48
N ASN A 47 -8.99 13.01 -6.00
CA ASN A 47 -10.27 12.46 -5.47
C ASN A 47 -10.04 11.37 -4.41
N LEU A 48 -9.14 11.63 -3.44
CA LEU A 48 -8.78 10.74 -2.35
C LEU A 48 -9.36 11.22 -1.02
N ASN A 49 -9.59 10.29 -0.09
CA ASN A 49 -10.24 10.57 1.19
C ASN A 49 -9.23 10.77 2.33
N THR A 50 -9.14 11.98 2.90
CA THR A 50 -8.26 12.29 4.04
C THR A 50 -8.73 11.67 5.35
N THR A 51 -10.02 11.36 5.49
CA THR A 51 -10.62 10.80 6.72
C THR A 51 -9.93 9.49 7.14
N VAL A 52 -9.44 8.70 6.18
CA VAL A 52 -8.70 7.46 6.47
C VAL A 52 -7.43 7.75 7.26
N LEU A 53 -6.65 8.74 6.84
CA LEU A 53 -5.41 9.12 7.54
C LEU A 53 -5.72 9.64 8.95
N GLU A 54 -6.79 10.43 9.09
CA GLU A 54 -7.22 10.97 10.38
C GLU A 54 -7.67 9.87 11.34
N LYS A 55 -8.41 8.87 10.86
CA LYS A 55 -8.82 7.70 11.67
C LYS A 55 -7.60 6.94 12.20
N ILE A 56 -6.63 6.65 11.34
CA ILE A 56 -5.42 5.91 11.73
C ILE A 56 -4.59 6.74 12.70
N GLN A 57 -4.43 8.04 12.44
CA GLN A 57 -3.65 8.93 13.31
C GLN A 57 -4.31 9.08 14.69
N SER A 58 -5.63 9.24 14.75
CA SER A 58 -6.37 9.33 16.02
C SER A 58 -6.25 8.04 16.84
N GLU A 59 -6.28 6.89 16.18
CA GLU A 59 -6.08 5.61 16.85
C GLU A 59 -4.64 5.45 17.37
N LEU A 60 -3.64 5.87 16.60
CA LEU A 60 -2.25 5.89 17.03
C LEU A 60 -2.08 6.76 18.30
N GLU A 61 -2.68 7.94 18.33
CA GLU A 61 -2.62 8.83 19.51
C GLU A 61 -3.24 8.16 20.74
N ARG A 62 -4.35 7.44 20.57
CA ARG A 62 -5.07 6.73 21.64
C ARG A 62 -4.35 5.46 22.13
N SER A 63 -3.64 4.78 21.27
CA SER A 63 -3.03 3.47 21.53
C SER A 63 -1.85 3.50 22.51
N GLY A 64 -1.23 4.66 22.70
CA GLY A 64 0.02 4.78 23.46
C GLY A 64 1.29 4.41 22.69
N CYS A 65 1.21 3.79 21.51
CA CYS A 65 2.37 3.50 20.66
C CYS A 65 2.98 4.78 20.09
N ASP A 66 4.29 4.78 19.83
CA ASP A 66 4.97 5.89 19.15
C ASP A 66 4.70 5.89 17.63
N ALA A 67 4.51 4.70 17.06
CA ALA A 67 4.20 4.54 15.65
C ALA A 67 3.29 3.33 15.39
N PHE A 68 2.55 3.38 14.27
CA PHE A 68 1.89 2.24 13.64
C PHE A 68 2.61 1.87 12.36
N LEU A 69 2.86 0.58 12.18
CA LEU A 69 3.46 0.02 10.99
C LEU A 69 2.48 -0.95 10.32
N LEU A 70 2.12 -0.65 9.07
CA LEU A 70 1.24 -1.46 8.24
C LEU A 70 2.07 -2.16 7.16
N SER A 71 1.92 -3.48 7.04
CA SER A 71 2.69 -4.31 6.12
C SER A 71 1.84 -5.20 5.20
N GLY A 72 0.55 -5.34 5.48
CA GLY A 72 -0.36 -6.12 4.64
C GLY A 72 -0.90 -5.31 3.46
N GLY A 73 -0.98 -5.92 2.27
CA GLY A 73 -1.42 -5.24 1.05
C GLY A 73 -2.76 -4.52 1.17
N ASP A 74 -3.74 -5.14 1.83
CA ASP A 74 -5.06 -4.55 2.08
C ASP A 74 -5.02 -3.36 3.05
N ASN A 75 -4.21 -3.41 4.12
CA ASN A 75 -4.06 -2.30 5.07
C ASN A 75 -3.25 -1.15 4.47
N MET A 76 -2.20 -1.47 3.69
CA MET A 76 -1.44 -0.45 2.97
C MET A 76 -2.29 0.23 1.90
N ARG A 77 -3.10 -0.53 1.15
CA ARG A 77 -4.05 -0.01 0.16
C ARG A 77 -5.07 0.93 0.80
N TYR A 78 -5.63 0.54 1.95
CA TYR A 78 -6.54 1.38 2.70
C TYR A 78 -5.88 2.68 3.14
N ALA A 79 -4.69 2.61 3.74
CA ALA A 79 -3.98 3.78 4.26
C ALA A 79 -3.43 4.70 3.15
N ALA A 80 -2.84 4.14 2.10
CA ALA A 80 -2.24 4.92 1.01
C ALA A 80 -3.22 5.28 -0.11
N GLN A 81 -4.40 4.64 -0.14
CA GLN A 81 -5.43 4.81 -1.17
C GLN A 81 -4.90 4.62 -2.59
N VAL A 82 -4.07 3.62 -2.76
CA VAL A 82 -3.55 3.19 -4.06
C VAL A 82 -3.52 1.67 -4.12
N HIS A 83 -4.04 1.12 -5.21
CA HIS A 83 -3.94 -0.32 -5.47
C HIS A 83 -2.66 -0.60 -6.24
N LEU A 84 -1.82 -1.45 -5.65
CA LEU A 84 -0.57 -1.90 -6.24
C LEU A 84 -0.53 -3.43 -6.15
N PRO A 85 -0.82 -4.16 -7.25
CA PRO A 85 -0.95 -5.62 -7.25
C PRO A 85 0.25 -6.35 -6.64
N PHE A 86 1.46 -5.83 -6.83
CA PHE A 86 2.67 -6.41 -6.26
C PHE A 86 2.69 -6.48 -4.72
N THR A 87 1.90 -5.65 -4.01
CA THR A 87 1.82 -5.72 -2.55
C THR A 87 1.09 -6.96 -2.06
N ASP A 88 0.22 -7.52 -2.89
CA ASP A 88 -0.50 -8.77 -2.60
C ASP A 88 0.34 -9.97 -3.04
N GLU A 89 1.07 -9.86 -4.16
CA GLU A 89 1.95 -10.91 -4.68
C GLU A 89 3.24 -11.07 -3.87
N HIS A 90 3.74 -9.96 -3.31
CA HIS A 90 4.99 -9.90 -2.56
C HIS A 90 4.78 -9.22 -1.19
N PRO A 91 4.07 -9.86 -0.26
CA PRO A 91 3.82 -9.30 1.06
C PRO A 91 5.11 -9.09 1.86
N GLY A 92 5.17 -7.99 2.61
CA GLY A 92 6.32 -7.69 3.47
C GLY A 92 7.49 -7.00 2.77
N LEU A 93 7.32 -6.53 1.53
CA LEU A 93 8.32 -5.73 0.83
C LEU A 93 8.10 -4.22 0.92
N ALA A 94 6.88 -3.78 1.19
CA ALA A 94 6.57 -2.37 1.40
C ALA A 94 5.88 -2.17 2.74
N PHE A 95 6.00 -0.96 3.28
CA PHE A 95 5.51 -0.62 4.60
C PHE A 95 4.93 0.80 4.60
N VAL A 96 3.82 0.99 5.32
CA VAL A 96 3.29 2.33 5.61
C VAL A 96 3.50 2.61 7.10
N LEU A 97 4.20 3.70 7.40
CA LEU A 97 4.51 4.14 8.75
C LEU A 97 3.70 5.39 9.11
N PHE A 98 2.99 5.32 10.21
CA PHE A 98 2.40 6.45 10.92
C PHE A 98 3.17 6.65 12.22
N ALA A 99 3.75 7.81 12.45
CA ALA A 99 4.42 8.15 13.70
C ALA A 99 3.80 9.39 14.32
N LYS A 100 3.70 9.43 15.66
CA LYS A 100 3.11 10.55 16.39
C LYS A 100 3.71 11.89 16.00
N GLY A 101 2.87 12.88 15.74
CA GLY A 101 3.30 14.23 15.38
C GLY A 101 4.00 14.35 14.02
N ARG A 102 3.91 13.34 13.16
CA ARG A 102 4.60 13.28 11.87
C ARG A 102 3.65 12.91 10.73
N LEU A 103 4.01 13.29 9.51
CA LEU A 103 3.31 12.81 8.32
C LEU A 103 3.54 11.32 8.12
N PRO A 104 2.52 10.60 7.62
CA PRO A 104 2.72 9.21 7.21
C PRO A 104 3.68 9.11 6.05
N LEU A 105 4.42 8.02 5.98
CA LEU A 105 5.32 7.72 4.88
C LEU A 105 5.17 6.27 4.41
N VAL A 106 5.63 6.04 3.18
CA VAL A 106 5.81 4.71 2.61
C VAL A 106 7.30 4.40 2.52
N LEU A 107 7.70 3.23 2.99
CA LEU A 107 9.01 2.64 2.68
C LEU A 107 8.80 1.50 1.68
N SER A 108 9.48 1.53 0.54
CA SER A 108 9.26 0.60 -0.57
C SER A 108 10.55 0.30 -1.32
N PRO A 109 10.68 -0.85 -1.97
CA PRO A 109 11.76 -1.08 -2.92
C PRO A 109 11.82 0.03 -3.98
N SER A 110 13.04 0.41 -4.38
CA SER A 110 13.24 1.48 -5.37
C SER A 110 12.51 1.22 -6.69
N LEU A 111 12.36 -0.05 -7.07
CA LEU A 111 11.62 -0.46 -8.27
C LEU A 111 10.15 0.01 -8.25
N TRP A 112 9.52 0.05 -7.08
CA TRP A 112 8.08 0.38 -6.95
C TRP A 112 7.81 1.75 -6.32
N ALA A 113 8.86 2.46 -5.87
CA ALA A 113 8.70 3.72 -5.16
C ALA A 113 7.83 4.73 -5.92
N ARG A 114 8.03 4.85 -7.26
CA ARG A 114 7.25 5.75 -8.10
C ARG A 114 5.77 5.41 -8.19
N SER A 115 5.42 4.13 -8.05
CA SER A 115 4.02 3.69 -8.13
C SER A 115 3.17 4.20 -6.97
N TRP A 116 3.79 4.47 -5.81
CA TRP A 116 3.12 5.03 -4.64
C TRP A 116 2.74 6.51 -4.80
N GLU A 117 3.36 7.22 -5.75
CA GLU A 117 3.06 8.64 -6.01
C GLU A 117 1.61 8.88 -6.43
N ARG A 118 0.89 7.85 -6.85
CA ARG A 118 -0.54 7.93 -7.18
C ARG A 118 -1.44 8.01 -5.94
N GLY A 119 -0.96 7.55 -4.79
CA GLY A 119 -1.70 7.52 -3.53
C GLY A 119 -1.70 8.86 -2.79
N ILE A 120 -2.34 8.89 -1.61
CA ILE A 120 -2.47 10.07 -0.77
C ILE A 120 -1.17 10.41 -0.02
N ILE A 121 -0.35 9.40 0.31
CA ILE A 121 0.91 9.58 1.03
C ILE A 121 1.99 10.07 0.05
N SER A 122 2.53 11.26 0.32
CA SER A 122 3.53 11.88 -0.55
C SER A 122 4.99 11.59 -0.17
N ASP A 123 5.25 11.25 1.11
CA ASP A 123 6.60 10.89 1.56
C ASP A 123 6.86 9.41 1.25
N VAL A 124 7.53 9.16 0.12
CA VAL A 124 7.91 7.82 -0.31
C VAL A 124 9.41 7.67 -0.20
N ARG A 125 9.86 6.74 0.63
CA ARG A 125 11.27 6.39 0.85
C ARG A 125 11.59 5.10 0.14
N ALA A 126 12.63 5.13 -0.67
CA ALA A 126 13.08 3.98 -1.43
C ALA A 126 14.29 3.32 -0.77
N TYR A 127 14.29 2.01 -0.68
CA TYR A 127 15.49 1.25 -0.35
C TYR A 127 15.98 0.45 -1.57
N PRO A 128 17.27 0.07 -1.65
CA PRO A 128 17.81 -0.74 -2.77
C PRO A 128 17.09 -2.08 -2.83
N GLY A 129 16.58 -2.42 -4.03
CA GLY A 129 15.62 -3.50 -4.18
C GLY A 129 16.21 -4.90 -4.21
N SER A 130 15.80 -5.73 -3.26
CA SER A 130 15.68 -7.18 -3.41
C SER A 130 14.21 -7.54 -3.18
N LEU A 131 13.69 -8.55 -3.88
CA LEU A 131 12.36 -9.11 -3.64
C LEU A 131 12.40 -10.13 -2.48
N ASP A 132 13.17 -9.82 -1.42
CA ASP A 132 13.33 -10.62 -0.22
C ASP A 132 12.78 -9.88 0.99
N ALA A 133 11.82 -10.51 1.66
CA ALA A 133 11.16 -9.94 2.84
C ALA A 133 12.12 -9.76 4.03
N THR A 134 13.16 -10.60 4.15
CA THR A 134 14.18 -10.47 5.21
C THR A 134 15.02 -9.21 4.99
N HIS A 135 15.45 -8.98 3.74
CA HIS A 135 16.15 -7.75 3.37
C HIS A 135 15.27 -6.51 3.59
N ALA A 136 14.01 -6.56 3.16
CA ALA A 136 13.07 -5.46 3.35
C ALA A 136 12.86 -5.12 4.84
N ALA A 137 12.73 -6.13 5.69
CA ALA A 137 12.62 -5.96 7.14
C ALA A 137 13.88 -5.36 7.76
N ALA A 138 15.06 -5.74 7.30
CA ALA A 138 16.35 -5.18 7.75
C ALA A 138 16.49 -3.70 7.34
N GLU A 139 16.11 -3.35 6.10
CA GLU A 139 16.10 -1.95 5.61
C GLU A 139 15.12 -1.09 6.41
N LEU A 140 13.94 -1.63 6.73
CA LEU A 140 12.96 -0.97 7.59
C LEU A 140 13.54 -0.72 8.99
N ALA A 141 14.12 -1.73 9.63
CA ALA A 141 14.72 -1.59 10.96
C ALA A 141 15.85 -0.54 10.96
N ALA A 142 16.71 -0.55 9.93
CA ALA A 142 17.75 0.47 9.75
C ALA A 142 17.16 1.89 9.59
N PHE A 143 16.03 2.01 8.88
CA PHE A 143 15.32 3.28 8.74
C PHE A 143 14.69 3.76 10.05
N LEU A 144 14.15 2.85 10.88
CA LEU A 144 13.44 3.20 12.11
C LEU A 144 14.37 3.60 13.27
N ARG A 145 15.58 3.01 13.36
CA ARG A 145 16.53 3.27 14.46
C ARG A 145 16.80 4.75 14.75
N PRO A 146 17.10 5.59 13.77
CA PRO A 146 17.35 7.01 14.01
C PRO A 146 16.12 7.83 14.40
N LEU A 147 14.91 7.25 14.33
CA LEU A 147 13.67 7.95 14.64
C LEU A 147 13.41 8.09 16.15
N GLY A 148 14.11 7.32 17.00
CA GLY A 148 13.99 7.37 18.45
C GLY A 148 12.65 6.85 18.97
N LEU A 149 12.02 5.91 18.25
CA LEU A 149 10.78 5.26 18.67
C LEU A 149 11.09 4.23 19.75
N ALA A 150 10.27 4.16 20.80
CA ALA A 150 10.36 3.13 21.84
C ALA A 150 9.36 1.99 21.59
N SER A 151 8.21 2.30 20.97
CA SER A 151 7.11 1.35 20.77
C SER A 151 6.51 1.43 19.38
N ILE A 152 6.17 0.26 18.81
CA ILE A 152 5.57 0.14 17.48
C ILE A 152 4.33 -0.74 17.57
N GLY A 153 3.19 -0.18 17.12
CA GLY A 153 1.99 -0.96 16.83
C GLY A 153 2.13 -1.67 15.49
N LEU A 154 1.99 -2.98 15.49
CA LEU A 154 2.12 -3.82 14.31
C LEU A 154 0.87 -4.67 14.10
N ASP A 155 0.34 -4.72 12.89
CA ASP A 155 -0.71 -5.69 12.54
C ASP A 155 -0.09 -7.10 12.51
N MET A 156 -0.20 -7.80 13.65
CA MET A 156 0.40 -9.13 13.83
C MET A 156 -0.20 -10.19 12.92
N ASN A 157 -1.43 -9.99 12.43
CA ASN A 157 -2.07 -10.91 11.49
C ASN A 157 -1.47 -10.82 10.08
N ARG A 158 -0.76 -9.73 9.77
CA ARG A 158 -0.14 -9.46 8.47
C ARG A 158 1.38 -9.42 8.51
N ALA A 159 1.96 -9.41 9.70
CA ALA A 159 3.41 -9.35 9.89
C ALA A 159 4.07 -10.71 9.62
N SER A 160 5.05 -10.73 8.72
CA SER A 160 5.91 -11.90 8.54
C SER A 160 6.79 -12.16 9.77
N VAL A 161 7.30 -13.39 9.91
CA VAL A 161 8.27 -13.73 10.95
C VAL A 161 9.51 -12.84 10.83
N ALA A 162 10.05 -12.69 9.61
CA ALA A 162 11.22 -11.85 9.34
C ALA A 162 11.01 -10.39 9.79
N LEU A 163 9.81 -9.84 9.59
CA LEU A 163 9.48 -8.49 10.05
C LEU A 163 9.46 -8.39 11.57
N ARG A 164 8.83 -9.35 12.25
CA ARG A 164 8.79 -9.37 13.72
C ARG A 164 10.17 -9.51 14.34
N ASP A 165 11.01 -10.38 13.77
CA ASP A 165 12.39 -10.59 14.23
C ASP A 165 13.24 -9.32 14.03
N ALA A 166 13.14 -8.65 12.88
CA ALA A 166 13.86 -7.41 12.62
C ALA A 166 13.43 -6.25 13.52
N LEU A 167 12.19 -6.27 14.01
CA LEU A 167 11.64 -5.27 14.93
C LEU A 167 11.78 -5.63 16.41
N GLY A 168 12.48 -6.69 16.75
CA GLY A 168 12.59 -7.19 18.14
C GLY A 168 13.26 -6.25 19.13
N GLU A 169 13.92 -5.19 18.68
CA GLU A 169 14.51 -4.16 19.56
C GLU A 169 13.48 -3.13 20.09
N TRP A 170 12.26 -3.08 19.50
CA TRP A 170 11.17 -2.19 19.92
C TRP A 170 10.12 -2.95 20.75
N ALA A 171 9.41 -2.22 21.61
CA ALA A 171 8.22 -2.76 22.26
C ALA A 171 7.09 -2.89 21.20
N LEU A 172 6.75 -4.12 20.83
CA LEU A 172 5.71 -4.39 19.83
C LEU A 172 4.35 -4.56 20.51
N THR A 173 3.35 -3.88 19.95
CA THR A 173 1.94 -3.99 20.36
C THR A 173 1.12 -4.49 19.18
N ASP A 174 0.26 -5.48 19.38
CA ASP A 174 -0.67 -5.93 18.35
C ASP A 174 -1.80 -4.93 18.15
N ILE A 175 -1.89 -4.37 16.92
CA ILE A 175 -2.94 -3.44 16.50
C ILE A 175 -3.93 -4.03 15.51
N SER A 176 -3.90 -5.34 15.29
CA SER A 176 -4.76 -6.02 14.30
C SER A 176 -6.24 -5.72 14.50
N ALA A 177 -6.71 -5.78 15.75
CA ALA A 177 -8.09 -5.47 16.11
C ALA A 177 -8.43 -3.99 15.88
N ALA A 178 -7.51 -3.09 16.22
CA ALA A 178 -7.70 -1.64 16.06
C ALA A 178 -7.81 -1.27 14.57
N ILE A 179 -6.90 -1.75 13.73
CA ILE A 179 -6.95 -1.51 12.28
C ILE A 179 -8.20 -2.12 11.65
N SER A 180 -8.61 -3.32 12.09
CA SER A 180 -9.86 -3.92 11.65
C SER A 180 -11.08 -3.06 12.00
N ALA A 181 -11.15 -2.54 13.23
CA ALA A 181 -12.24 -1.66 13.68
C ALA A 181 -12.30 -0.35 12.88
N ILE A 182 -11.14 0.27 12.60
CA ILE A 182 -11.06 1.48 11.76
C ILE A 182 -11.66 1.22 10.37
N ARG A 183 -11.35 0.07 9.77
CA ARG A 183 -11.84 -0.30 8.43
C ARG A 183 -13.31 -0.72 8.42
N GLN A 184 -13.85 -1.22 9.54
CA GLN A 184 -15.26 -1.61 9.64
C GLN A 184 -16.19 -0.41 9.64
N ILE A 185 -15.83 0.67 10.32
CA ILE A 185 -16.66 1.89 10.42
C ILE A 185 -16.32 2.80 9.23
N LYS A 186 -17.21 2.84 8.23
CA LYS A 186 -17.03 3.65 7.04
C LYS A 186 -17.38 5.12 7.32
N SER A 187 -16.62 6.03 6.73
CA SER A 187 -17.07 7.43 6.64
C SER A 187 -18.19 7.57 5.61
N ALA A 188 -18.85 8.73 5.57
CA ALA A 188 -19.89 8.99 4.57
C ALA A 188 -19.35 8.88 3.13
N GLU A 189 -18.13 9.37 2.90
CA GLU A 189 -17.45 9.31 1.61
C GLU A 189 -17.07 7.87 1.24
N GLU A 190 -16.57 7.09 2.21
CA GLU A 190 -16.27 5.65 2.00
C GLU A 190 -17.56 4.88 1.68
N ALA A 191 -18.67 5.18 2.37
CA ALA A 191 -19.96 4.55 2.12
C ALA A 191 -20.48 4.87 0.71
N ALA A 192 -20.48 6.15 0.32
CA ALA A 192 -20.91 6.58 -1.00
C ALA A 192 -20.05 5.95 -2.13
N PHE A 193 -18.73 5.86 -1.93
CA PHE A 193 -17.85 5.18 -2.87
C PHE A 193 -18.18 3.68 -3.00
N LEU A 194 -18.44 3.01 -1.86
CA LEU A 194 -18.81 1.59 -1.87
C LEU A 194 -20.16 1.34 -2.53
N GLU A 195 -21.14 2.25 -2.38
CA GLU A 195 -22.43 2.18 -3.06
C GLU A 195 -22.27 2.30 -4.57
N ASP A 196 -21.50 3.29 -5.06
CA ASP A 196 -21.20 3.43 -6.49
C ASP A 196 -20.45 2.20 -7.03
N LEU A 197 -19.50 1.68 -6.27
CA LEU A 197 -18.75 0.49 -6.63
C LEU A 197 -19.66 -0.75 -6.73
N ALA A 198 -20.57 -0.95 -5.77
CA ALA A 198 -21.54 -2.03 -5.77
C ALA A 198 -22.47 -1.93 -6.98
N TYR A 199 -23.00 -0.73 -7.26
CA TYR A 199 -23.83 -0.48 -8.43
C TYR A 199 -23.12 -0.86 -9.74
N ARG A 200 -21.87 -0.46 -9.93
CA ARG A 200 -21.07 -0.81 -11.12
C ARG A 200 -20.79 -2.31 -11.19
N ALA A 201 -20.52 -2.96 -10.04
CA ALA A 201 -20.29 -4.40 -9.98
C ALA A 201 -21.53 -5.18 -10.40
N ASP A 202 -22.71 -4.82 -9.92
CA ASP A 202 -23.99 -5.44 -10.30
C ASP A 202 -24.22 -5.33 -11.80
N HIS A 203 -23.96 -4.17 -12.38
CA HIS A 203 -24.09 -3.95 -13.83
C HIS A 203 -23.04 -4.72 -14.64
N ALA A 204 -21.84 -4.93 -14.10
CA ALA A 204 -20.84 -5.78 -14.76
C ALA A 204 -21.30 -7.25 -14.78
N ILE A 205 -21.81 -7.75 -13.64
CA ILE A 205 -22.32 -9.12 -13.53
C ILE A 205 -23.52 -9.34 -14.44
N LEU A 206 -24.49 -8.42 -14.44
CA LEU A 206 -25.66 -8.51 -15.32
C LEU A 206 -25.27 -8.47 -16.81
N GLY A 207 -24.34 -7.59 -17.18
CA GLY A 207 -23.81 -7.54 -18.56
C GLY A 207 -23.12 -8.83 -18.96
N ALA A 208 -22.31 -9.40 -18.09
CA ALA A 208 -21.67 -10.69 -18.34
C ALA A 208 -22.69 -11.83 -18.47
N ALA A 209 -23.72 -11.86 -17.62
CA ALA A 209 -24.78 -12.87 -17.69
C ALA A 209 -25.54 -12.81 -19.03
N HIS A 210 -25.94 -11.62 -19.50
CA HIS A 210 -26.60 -11.45 -20.80
C HIS A 210 -25.67 -11.86 -21.94
N HIS A 211 -24.39 -11.49 -21.89
CA HIS A 211 -23.40 -11.85 -22.91
C HIS A 211 -23.17 -13.36 -22.95
N SER A 212 -23.06 -14.01 -21.78
CA SER A 212 -22.92 -15.46 -21.66
C SER A 212 -24.07 -16.22 -22.31
N LEU A 213 -25.30 -15.74 -22.13
CA LEU A 213 -26.49 -16.33 -22.80
C LEU A 213 -26.43 -16.16 -24.31
N ALA A 214 -25.92 -15.04 -24.81
CA ALA A 214 -25.84 -14.74 -26.24
C ALA A 214 -24.73 -15.54 -26.97
N CYS A 215 -23.60 -15.81 -26.31
CA CYS A 215 -22.44 -16.50 -26.90
C CYS A 215 -22.21 -17.93 -26.43
N ASP A 216 -23.16 -18.52 -25.69
CA ASP A 216 -23.09 -19.87 -25.12
C ASP A 216 -21.85 -20.15 -24.27
N ALA A 217 -21.30 -19.11 -23.66
CA ALA A 217 -20.14 -19.21 -22.75
C ALA A 217 -20.55 -19.74 -21.38
N ARG A 218 -20.83 -21.05 -21.29
CA ARG A 218 -21.34 -21.70 -20.07
C ARG A 218 -20.26 -22.20 -19.14
N ALA A 219 -19.03 -22.32 -19.62
CA ALA A 219 -17.89 -22.73 -18.79
C ALA A 219 -17.55 -21.63 -17.79
N GLU A 220 -17.25 -21.99 -16.55
CA GLU A 220 -16.91 -21.06 -15.45
C GLU A 220 -15.82 -20.07 -15.84
N LYS A 221 -14.74 -20.54 -16.49
CA LYS A 221 -13.67 -19.69 -16.99
C LYS A 221 -14.16 -18.66 -18.02
N GLY A 222 -15.07 -19.04 -18.91
CA GLY A 222 -15.66 -18.11 -19.87
C GLY A 222 -16.51 -17.04 -19.19
N GLN A 223 -17.27 -17.40 -18.18
CA GLN A 223 -18.06 -16.45 -17.39
C GLN A 223 -17.17 -15.50 -16.59
N ALA A 224 -16.09 -16.00 -15.97
CA ALA A 224 -15.14 -15.17 -15.24
C ALA A 224 -14.48 -14.12 -16.15
N GLU A 225 -14.10 -14.49 -17.39
CA GLU A 225 -13.55 -13.54 -18.38
C GLU A 225 -14.58 -12.51 -18.83
N LEU A 226 -15.85 -12.90 -19.02
CA LEU A 226 -16.92 -11.95 -19.33
C LEU A 226 -17.14 -10.95 -18.19
N ILE A 227 -17.17 -11.41 -16.93
CA ILE A 227 -17.29 -10.52 -15.77
C ILE A 227 -16.11 -9.56 -15.74
N ARG A 228 -14.89 -10.05 -15.95
CA ARG A 228 -13.69 -9.22 -15.99
C ARG A 228 -13.77 -8.15 -17.10
N MET A 229 -14.17 -8.53 -18.29
CA MET A 229 -14.33 -7.61 -19.41
C MET A 229 -15.36 -6.51 -19.09
N HIS A 230 -16.54 -6.89 -18.62
CA HIS A 230 -17.59 -5.93 -18.29
C HIS A 230 -17.23 -5.06 -17.07
N ALA A 231 -16.42 -5.56 -16.13
CA ALA A 231 -15.91 -4.76 -15.04
C ALA A 231 -14.93 -3.69 -15.54
N LEU A 232 -13.98 -4.06 -16.42
CA LEU A 232 -13.04 -3.09 -17.03
C LEU A 232 -13.77 -2.01 -17.83
N GLU A 233 -14.81 -2.36 -18.61
CA GLU A 233 -15.65 -1.40 -19.33
C GLU A 233 -16.33 -0.37 -18.38
N ARG A 234 -16.54 -0.72 -17.13
CA ARG A 234 -17.14 0.12 -16.08
C ARG A 234 -16.12 0.82 -15.18
N GLY A 235 -14.86 0.81 -15.59
CA GLY A 235 -13.80 1.55 -14.94
C GLY A 235 -13.18 0.83 -13.73
N PHE A 236 -13.37 -0.47 -13.57
CA PHE A 236 -12.57 -1.25 -12.62
C PHE A 236 -11.15 -1.43 -13.16
N GLU A 237 -10.15 -1.25 -12.32
CA GLU A 237 -8.75 -1.48 -12.69
C GLU A 237 -8.36 -2.96 -12.59
N ALA A 238 -8.99 -3.70 -11.66
CA ALA A 238 -8.75 -5.12 -11.44
C ALA A 238 -9.99 -5.82 -10.88
N VAL A 239 -10.06 -7.13 -11.08
CA VAL A 239 -11.05 -8.01 -10.45
C VAL A 239 -10.30 -8.90 -9.47
N GLY A 240 -10.68 -8.84 -8.18
CA GLY A 240 -9.97 -9.52 -7.09
C GLY A 240 -10.15 -11.04 -7.05
N TYR A 241 -11.00 -11.60 -7.91
CA TYR A 241 -11.30 -13.02 -7.97
C TYR A 241 -11.20 -13.52 -9.43
N ASN A 242 -10.32 -14.48 -9.66
CA ASN A 242 -10.07 -15.01 -11.00
C ASN A 242 -10.82 -16.31 -11.32
N GLY A 243 -11.84 -16.65 -10.52
CA GLY A 243 -12.55 -17.91 -10.66
C GLY A 243 -11.76 -19.10 -10.10
N ILE A 244 -12.45 -20.17 -9.78
CA ILE A 244 -11.82 -21.46 -9.45
C ILE A 244 -11.65 -22.20 -10.77
N SER A 245 -10.42 -22.51 -11.16
CA SER A 245 -10.13 -23.34 -12.32
C SER A 245 -10.06 -24.80 -11.95
#